data_d4fb73d9a805ad81aaa727fbbdad6d96
#
_entry.id   d4fb73d9a805ad81aaa727fbbdad6d96
#
_cell.length_a   1.000
_cell.length_b   1.000
_cell.length_c   1.000
_cell.angle_alpha   90.00
_cell.angle_beta   90.00
_cell.angle_gamma   90.00
#
_symmetry.space_group_name_H-M   'P 1'
#
loop_
_entity.id
_entity.type
_entity.pdbx_description
1 polymer ?
#
loop_
_entity_poly.entity_id
_entity_poly.type
_entity_poly.pdbx_seq_one_letter_code
_entity_poly.pdbx_strand_id
1 'polypeptide(L)'
;MIKRHFLEFEKSLEEISDKIDALEIVSKDNPELRSQIDKLQLEFEDRTKKIYSNLSRWNKVLISRHPQRPHTSDYIENIFSDFDELHGDRQFGDDPSIIGGLAKIDDIPVMIIGHEKGKGTEEKVRRNFGMPQPEGYRKAKRLMKMAEQFEIPIITFVDTSGAYPGIEGEERGQSEAIASNLALMSQLNTRICLLYTSPSPRDSMT
;
A
#
# COMPACT_ATOMS: atom_id res chain seq x y z
N MET A 1 -13.66 -2.33 18.28
CA MET A 1 -12.38 -2.90 17.81
C MET A 1 -12.54 -3.39 16.38
N ILE A 2 -11.59 -3.10 15.49
CA ILE A 2 -11.58 -3.68 14.14
C ILE A 2 -11.16 -5.13 14.30
N LYS A 3 -12.03 -6.08 13.92
CA LYS A 3 -11.71 -7.52 13.99
C LYS A 3 -10.49 -7.80 13.11
N ARG A 4 -9.46 -8.44 13.67
CA ARG A 4 -8.29 -8.87 12.89
C ARG A 4 -8.72 -9.91 11.86
N HIS A 5 -8.22 -9.79 10.65
CA HIS A 5 -8.41 -10.78 9.60
C HIS A 5 -7.20 -11.69 9.55
N PHE A 6 -7.41 -13.00 9.68
CA PHE A 6 -6.34 -13.99 9.60
C PHE A 6 -6.43 -14.76 8.29
N LEU A 7 -5.29 -14.99 7.67
CA LEU A 7 -5.18 -15.84 6.49
C LEU A 7 -5.23 -17.31 6.87
N GLU A 8 -5.46 -18.21 5.91
CA GLU A 8 -5.63 -19.63 6.20
C GLU A 8 -4.45 -20.26 6.94
N PHE A 9 -3.22 -19.85 6.61
CA PHE A 9 -2.01 -20.34 7.30
C PHE A 9 -1.81 -19.72 8.69
N GLU A 10 -2.58 -18.73 9.07
CA GLU A 10 -2.57 -18.04 10.37
C GLU A 10 -3.67 -18.51 11.33
N LYS A 11 -4.47 -19.53 10.97
CA LYS A 11 -5.57 -20.04 11.81
C LYS A 11 -5.16 -20.35 13.25
N SER A 12 -3.94 -20.87 13.45
CA SER A 12 -3.44 -21.13 14.80
C SER A 12 -3.17 -19.85 15.62
N LEU A 13 -2.99 -18.71 14.96
CA LEU A 13 -2.89 -17.39 15.59
C LEU A 13 -4.28 -16.84 15.89
N GLU A 14 -5.25 -17.05 15.02
CA GLU A 14 -6.65 -16.68 15.22
C GLU A 14 -7.20 -17.31 16.50
N GLU A 15 -6.98 -18.63 16.70
CA GLU A 15 -7.42 -19.35 17.90
C GLU A 15 -6.85 -18.79 19.20
N ILE A 16 -5.59 -18.31 19.18
CA ILE A 16 -4.97 -17.69 20.35
C ILE A 16 -5.52 -16.28 20.55
N SER A 17 -5.67 -15.50 19.47
CA SER A 17 -6.23 -14.16 19.51
C SER A 17 -7.63 -14.17 20.10
N ASP A 18 -8.51 -15.08 19.65
CA ASP A 18 -9.88 -15.22 20.15
C ASP A 18 -9.91 -15.57 21.66
N LYS A 19 -8.95 -16.36 22.15
CA LYS A 19 -8.81 -16.67 23.57
C LYS A 19 -8.36 -15.45 24.38
N ILE A 20 -7.42 -14.66 23.85
CA ILE A 20 -6.97 -13.42 24.50
C ILE A 20 -8.14 -12.44 24.59
N ASP A 21 -8.85 -12.20 23.47
CA ASP A 21 -9.99 -11.28 23.41
C ASP A 21 -11.09 -11.70 24.39
N ALA A 22 -11.39 -12.99 24.50
CA ALA A 22 -12.37 -13.52 25.45
C ALA A 22 -11.94 -13.30 26.92
N LEU A 23 -10.67 -13.49 27.23
CA LEU A 23 -10.13 -13.27 28.59
C LEU A 23 -10.07 -11.77 28.94
N GLU A 24 -9.74 -10.90 28.01
CA GLU A 24 -9.69 -9.44 28.21
C GLU A 24 -11.05 -8.88 28.62
N ILE A 25 -12.15 -9.39 28.05
CA ILE A 25 -13.51 -8.98 28.39
C ILE A 25 -13.82 -9.27 29.87
N VAL A 26 -13.30 -10.37 30.42
CA VAL A 26 -13.62 -10.86 31.78
C VAL A 26 -12.58 -10.41 32.81
N SER A 27 -11.38 -9.99 32.38
CA SER A 27 -10.18 -9.82 33.23
C SER A 27 -10.12 -8.52 34.01
N LYS A 28 -11.14 -7.62 33.94
CA LYS A 28 -11.04 -6.24 34.43
C LYS A 28 -10.49 -6.09 35.87
N ASP A 29 -10.61 -7.10 36.75
CA ASP A 29 -10.15 -7.04 38.14
C ASP A 29 -9.48 -8.34 38.68
N ASN A 30 -9.09 -9.29 37.80
CA ASN A 30 -8.51 -10.57 38.25
C ASN A 30 -7.02 -10.72 37.86
N PRO A 31 -6.05 -10.72 38.83
CA PRO A 31 -4.62 -10.84 38.55
C PRO A 31 -4.23 -12.18 37.90
N GLU A 32 -4.92 -13.28 38.22
CA GLU A 32 -4.64 -14.59 37.65
C GLU A 32 -4.96 -14.63 36.15
N LEU A 33 -6.05 -13.98 35.73
CA LEU A 33 -6.42 -13.87 34.32
C LEU A 33 -5.43 -13.02 33.53
N ARG A 34 -4.88 -11.96 34.15
CA ARG A 34 -3.81 -11.15 33.52
C ARG A 34 -2.56 -12.00 33.25
N SER A 35 -2.13 -12.82 34.21
CA SER A 35 -0.98 -13.72 34.00
C SER A 35 -1.24 -14.76 32.91
N GLN A 36 -2.49 -15.18 32.69
CA GLN A 36 -2.86 -16.07 31.59
C GLN A 36 -2.81 -15.35 30.24
N ILE A 37 -3.28 -14.11 30.19
CA ILE A 37 -3.22 -13.26 28.99
C ILE A 37 -1.76 -13.04 28.59
N ASP A 38 -0.88 -12.69 29.53
CA ASP A 38 0.55 -12.49 29.27
C ASP A 38 1.21 -13.74 28.65
N LYS A 39 0.88 -14.92 29.16
CA LYS A 39 1.37 -16.19 28.61
C LYS A 39 0.88 -16.44 27.19
N LEU A 40 -0.40 -16.18 26.93
CA LEU A 40 -0.98 -16.33 25.59
C LEU A 40 -0.42 -15.31 24.60
N GLN A 41 -0.11 -14.10 25.04
CA GLN A 41 0.54 -13.08 24.20
C GLN A 41 1.96 -13.52 23.82
N LEU A 42 2.74 -14.06 24.76
CA LEU A 42 4.07 -14.63 24.46
C LEU A 42 3.97 -15.82 23.49
N GLU A 43 2.99 -16.69 23.69
CA GLU A 43 2.75 -17.81 22.76
C GLU A 43 2.37 -17.31 21.37
N PHE A 44 1.52 -16.29 21.27
CA PHE A 44 1.14 -15.65 20.01
C PHE A 44 2.35 -15.07 19.28
N GLU A 45 3.22 -14.34 19.98
CA GLU A 45 4.44 -13.78 19.41
C GLU A 45 5.41 -14.86 18.90
N ASP A 46 5.64 -15.92 19.70
CA ASP A 46 6.53 -17.01 19.32
C ASP A 46 6.01 -17.78 18.10
N ARG A 47 4.70 -18.08 18.07
CA ARG A 47 4.07 -18.70 16.90
C ARG A 47 4.12 -17.81 15.67
N THR A 48 3.86 -16.51 15.84
CA THR A 48 4.00 -15.54 14.76
C THR A 48 5.39 -15.58 14.16
N LYS A 49 6.45 -15.49 15.00
CA LYS A 49 7.84 -15.59 14.54
C LYS A 49 8.10 -16.88 13.78
N LYS A 50 7.61 -18.02 14.26
CA LYS A 50 7.79 -19.34 13.61
C LYS A 50 7.08 -19.42 12.25
N ILE A 51 5.85 -18.93 12.15
CA ILE A 51 5.09 -18.94 10.90
C ILE A 51 5.75 -18.02 9.87
N TYR A 52 6.08 -16.79 10.27
CA TYR A 52 6.61 -15.78 9.35
C TYR A 52 8.07 -16.02 8.95
N SER A 53 8.87 -16.79 9.75
CA SER A 53 10.21 -17.21 9.34
C SER A 53 10.23 -18.28 8.24
N ASN A 54 9.13 -19.00 8.03
CA ASN A 54 9.03 -20.12 7.09
C ASN A 54 7.90 -19.97 6.08
N LEU A 55 7.65 -18.76 5.60
CA LEU A 55 6.60 -18.50 4.62
C LEU A 55 6.91 -19.14 3.27
N SER A 56 5.92 -19.87 2.73
CA SER A 56 5.96 -20.30 1.34
C SER A 56 5.88 -19.09 0.40
N ARG A 57 6.31 -19.25 -0.86
CA ARG A 57 6.17 -18.22 -1.88
C ARG A 57 4.72 -17.75 -2.04
N TRP A 58 3.79 -18.69 -2.00
CA TRP A 58 2.36 -18.39 -2.09
C TRP A 58 1.85 -17.59 -0.87
N ASN A 59 2.29 -17.94 0.34
CA ASN A 59 1.91 -17.19 1.54
C ASN A 59 2.42 -15.74 1.50
N LYS A 60 3.61 -15.49 0.95
CA LYS A 60 4.09 -14.11 0.71
C LYS A 60 3.16 -13.33 -0.23
N VAL A 61 2.66 -13.98 -1.29
CA VAL A 61 1.66 -13.36 -2.19
C VAL A 61 0.35 -13.08 -1.45
N LEU A 62 -0.12 -13.99 -0.62
CA LEU A 62 -1.34 -13.78 0.18
C LEU A 62 -1.19 -12.61 1.17
N ILE A 63 -0.05 -12.51 1.86
CA ILE A 63 0.25 -11.39 2.77
C ILE A 63 0.26 -10.06 2.01
N SER A 64 0.88 -10.01 0.83
CA SER A 64 0.92 -8.77 0.04
C SER A 64 -0.47 -8.32 -0.43
N ARG A 65 -1.46 -9.24 -0.44
CA ARG A 65 -2.86 -8.98 -0.78
C ARG A 65 -3.78 -8.94 0.44
N HIS A 66 -3.21 -8.91 1.64
CA HIS A 66 -3.99 -8.93 2.88
C HIS A 66 -4.98 -7.74 2.93
N PRO A 67 -6.28 -7.95 3.23
CA PRO A 67 -7.30 -6.89 3.15
C PRO A 67 -7.11 -5.73 4.16
N GLN A 68 -6.38 -5.98 5.25
CA GLN A 68 -6.04 -4.97 6.27
C GLN A 68 -4.63 -4.41 6.10
N ARG A 69 -3.97 -4.66 4.97
CA ARG A 69 -2.68 -4.06 4.69
C ARG A 69 -2.81 -2.55 4.53
N PRO A 70 -1.87 -1.75 5.07
CA PRO A 70 -1.86 -0.32 4.83
C PRO A 70 -1.79 0.01 3.34
N HIS A 71 -2.56 1.01 2.92
CA HIS A 71 -2.55 1.57 1.58
C HIS A 71 -1.68 2.84 1.53
N THR A 72 -1.51 3.41 0.35
CA THR A 72 -0.73 4.65 0.17
C THR A 72 -1.24 5.78 1.06
N SER A 73 -2.55 5.96 1.16
CA SER A 73 -3.16 6.96 2.04
C SER A 73 -2.76 6.78 3.51
N ASP A 74 -2.71 5.53 4.00
CA ASP A 74 -2.29 5.26 5.38
C ASP A 74 -0.83 5.64 5.62
N TYR A 75 0.06 5.38 4.66
CA TYR A 75 1.46 5.80 4.75
C TYR A 75 1.59 7.32 4.72
N ILE A 76 0.79 8.00 3.87
CA ILE A 76 0.79 9.46 3.82
C ILE A 76 0.39 10.05 5.17
N GLU A 77 -0.71 9.59 5.74
CA GLU A 77 -1.25 10.08 7.01
C GLU A 77 -0.32 9.84 8.22
N ASN A 78 0.45 8.74 8.22
CA ASN A 78 1.24 8.33 9.38
C ASN A 78 2.73 8.70 9.32
N ILE A 79 3.27 9.00 8.14
CA ILE A 79 4.70 9.24 7.95
C ILE A 79 4.99 10.69 7.55
N PHE A 80 4.09 11.32 6.80
CA PHE A 80 4.34 12.63 6.21
C PHE A 80 3.50 13.72 6.87
N SER A 81 3.99 14.95 6.79
CA SER A 81 3.26 16.16 7.17
C SER A 81 3.01 17.04 5.95
N ASP A 82 2.07 17.98 6.07
CA ASP A 82 1.76 19.00 5.06
C ASP A 82 1.49 18.42 3.66
N PHE A 83 0.74 17.29 3.59
CA PHE A 83 0.42 16.69 2.29
C PHE A 83 -0.59 17.53 1.53
N ASP A 84 -0.21 17.98 0.34
CA ASP A 84 -1.04 18.73 -0.61
C ASP A 84 -1.19 17.93 -1.90
N GLU A 85 -2.38 17.36 -2.11
CA GLU A 85 -2.66 16.49 -3.26
C GLU A 85 -2.80 17.29 -4.56
N LEU A 86 -2.12 16.85 -5.61
CA LEU A 86 -2.09 17.48 -6.92
C LEU A 86 -2.83 16.63 -7.96
N HIS A 87 -4.02 17.06 -8.33
CA HIS A 87 -4.92 16.34 -9.21
C HIS A 87 -4.67 16.57 -10.71
N GLY A 88 -5.08 15.61 -11.53
CA GLY A 88 -5.22 15.68 -12.97
C GLY A 88 -3.94 15.59 -13.79
N ASP A 89 -4.09 15.12 -15.02
CA ASP A 89 -3.00 14.93 -15.97
C ASP A 89 -2.72 16.16 -16.86
N ARG A 90 -3.56 17.18 -16.80
CA ARG A 90 -3.55 18.39 -17.66
C ARG A 90 -3.80 18.10 -19.15
N GLN A 91 -4.42 16.96 -19.48
CA GLN A 91 -4.78 16.58 -20.85
C GLN A 91 -6.22 16.12 -20.96
N PHE A 92 -6.61 15.11 -20.18
CA PHE A 92 -7.92 14.49 -20.23
C PHE A 92 -8.69 14.62 -18.90
N GLY A 93 -8.07 14.20 -17.79
CA GLY A 93 -8.78 14.16 -16.52
C GLY A 93 -7.91 13.80 -15.32
N ASP A 94 -8.57 13.40 -14.25
CA ASP A 94 -7.91 12.85 -13.06
C ASP A 94 -8.22 11.37 -12.92
N ASP A 95 -7.26 10.63 -12.41
CA ASP A 95 -7.42 9.23 -12.05
C ASP A 95 -7.18 9.05 -10.55
N PRO A 96 -8.22 8.74 -9.76
CA PRO A 96 -8.10 8.57 -8.32
C PRO A 96 -7.36 7.29 -7.90
N SER A 97 -7.01 6.40 -8.82
CA SER A 97 -6.17 5.23 -8.54
C SER A 97 -4.69 5.58 -8.31
N ILE A 98 -4.28 6.80 -8.70
CA ILE A 98 -2.98 7.39 -8.37
C ILE A 98 -3.21 8.58 -7.45
N ILE A 99 -2.64 8.54 -6.26
CA ILE A 99 -2.49 9.69 -5.37
C ILE A 99 -1.10 10.28 -5.58
N GLY A 100 -1.00 11.60 -5.67
CA GLY A 100 0.30 12.24 -5.74
C GLY A 100 0.24 13.71 -5.33
N GLY A 101 1.31 14.19 -4.74
CA GLY A 101 1.38 15.55 -4.20
C GLY A 101 2.67 15.86 -3.48
N LEU A 102 2.73 17.08 -2.97
CA LEU A 102 3.82 17.55 -2.13
C LEU A 102 3.58 17.18 -0.67
N ALA A 103 4.64 16.83 0.03
CA ALA A 103 4.60 16.57 1.47
C ALA A 103 5.95 16.86 2.09
N LYS A 104 6.06 16.65 3.40
CA LYS A 104 7.33 16.70 4.13
C LYS A 104 7.56 15.42 4.91
N ILE A 105 8.80 14.98 4.97
CA ILE A 105 9.31 13.98 5.90
C ILE A 105 10.48 14.57 6.67
N ASP A 106 10.40 14.66 8.00
CA ASP A 106 11.41 15.33 8.84
C ASP A 106 11.78 16.73 8.31
N ASP A 107 10.77 17.54 7.96
CA ASP A 107 10.90 18.89 7.34
C ASP A 107 11.52 18.92 5.94
N ILE A 108 11.90 17.79 5.37
CA ILE A 108 12.43 17.71 4.01
C ILE A 108 11.24 17.63 3.03
N PRO A 109 11.13 18.55 2.05
CA PRO A 109 10.09 18.47 1.03
C PRO A 109 10.31 17.27 0.11
N VAL A 110 9.23 16.57 -0.17
CA VAL A 110 9.22 15.38 -1.05
C VAL A 110 8.01 15.41 -1.98
N MET A 111 8.16 14.79 -3.15
CA MET A 111 7.04 14.46 -4.02
C MET A 111 6.60 13.03 -3.76
N ILE A 112 5.35 12.82 -3.40
CA ILE A 112 4.77 11.50 -3.21
C ILE A 112 3.96 11.13 -4.45
N ILE A 113 4.10 9.89 -4.91
CA ILE A 113 3.30 9.31 -6.00
C ILE A 113 3.00 7.86 -5.64
N GLY A 114 1.74 7.47 -5.54
CA GLY A 114 1.40 6.12 -5.12
C GLY A 114 0.10 5.59 -5.69
N HIS A 115 0.02 4.27 -5.82
CA HIS A 115 -1.22 3.58 -6.15
C HIS A 115 -2.13 3.55 -4.92
N GLU A 116 -3.42 3.80 -5.12
CA GLU A 116 -4.42 3.72 -4.07
C GLU A 116 -5.58 2.82 -4.50
N LYS A 117 -5.81 1.78 -3.70
CA LYS A 117 -6.86 0.79 -3.95
C LYS A 117 -8.21 1.15 -3.34
N GLY A 118 -8.18 2.02 -2.34
CA GLY A 118 -9.35 2.38 -1.54
C GLY A 118 -9.73 1.33 -0.48
N LYS A 119 -10.40 1.80 0.56
CA LYS A 119 -10.96 0.99 1.65
C LYS A 119 -12.46 0.82 1.42
N GLY A 120 -12.97 -0.39 1.59
CA GLY A 120 -14.38 -0.66 1.34
C GLY A 120 -14.73 -0.74 -0.16
N THR A 121 -15.96 -1.15 -0.46
CA THR A 121 -16.36 -1.48 -1.83
C THR A 121 -16.50 -0.22 -2.70
N GLU A 122 -17.11 0.82 -2.19
CA GLU A 122 -17.36 2.06 -2.93
C GLU A 122 -16.04 2.74 -3.35
N GLU A 123 -15.11 2.91 -2.41
CA GLU A 123 -13.80 3.47 -2.71
C GLU A 123 -12.99 2.62 -3.69
N LYS A 124 -13.04 1.30 -3.54
CA LYS A 124 -12.37 0.39 -4.48
C LYS A 124 -12.87 0.56 -5.90
N VAL A 125 -14.19 0.67 -6.08
CA VAL A 125 -14.79 0.92 -7.39
C VAL A 125 -14.36 2.29 -7.92
N ARG A 126 -14.46 3.34 -7.12
CA ARG A 126 -14.03 4.71 -7.50
C ARG A 126 -12.56 4.78 -7.92
N ARG A 127 -11.70 4.03 -7.24
CA ARG A 127 -10.24 3.97 -7.49
C ARG A 127 -9.84 2.83 -8.44
N ASN A 128 -10.84 2.27 -9.14
CA ASN A 128 -10.63 1.19 -10.11
C ASN A 128 -9.75 0.06 -9.57
N PHE A 129 -9.93 -0.31 -8.29
CA PHE A 129 -9.16 -1.33 -7.57
C PHE A 129 -7.63 -1.09 -7.59
N GLY A 130 -7.20 0.15 -7.72
CA GLY A 130 -5.79 0.52 -7.84
C GLY A 130 -5.17 0.17 -9.20
N MET A 131 -5.99 0.01 -10.24
CA MET A 131 -5.54 -0.19 -11.62
C MET A 131 -5.58 1.14 -12.37
N PRO A 132 -4.43 1.79 -12.62
CA PRO A 132 -4.41 3.11 -13.21
C PRO A 132 -4.85 3.12 -14.67
N GLN A 133 -5.58 4.16 -15.02
CA GLN A 133 -5.89 4.56 -16.38
C GLN A 133 -4.76 5.43 -16.95
N PRO A 134 -4.76 5.73 -18.29
CA PRO A 134 -3.71 6.55 -18.90
C PRO A 134 -3.46 7.88 -18.21
N GLU A 135 -4.53 8.55 -17.77
CA GLU A 135 -4.45 9.83 -17.05
C GLU A 135 -3.75 9.71 -15.69
N GLY A 136 -3.83 8.57 -15.00
CA GLY A 136 -3.07 8.31 -13.78
C GLY A 136 -1.55 8.27 -14.05
N TYR A 137 -1.13 7.57 -15.09
CA TYR A 137 0.26 7.54 -15.51
C TYR A 137 0.76 8.91 -15.99
N ARG A 138 -0.07 9.67 -16.73
CA ARG A 138 0.29 11.04 -17.15
C ARG A 138 0.36 12.00 -15.96
N LYS A 139 -0.54 11.85 -14.97
CA LYS A 139 -0.43 12.59 -13.69
C LYS A 139 0.89 12.28 -12.99
N ALA A 140 1.26 11.01 -12.84
CA ALA A 140 2.55 10.63 -12.27
C ALA A 140 3.73 11.25 -13.04
N LYS A 141 3.71 11.20 -14.38
CA LYS A 141 4.72 11.83 -15.24
C LYS A 141 4.85 13.33 -14.99
N ARG A 142 3.73 14.02 -14.86
CA ARG A 142 3.70 15.46 -14.57
C ARG A 142 4.34 15.77 -13.21
N LEU A 143 3.99 14.99 -12.19
CA LEU A 143 4.51 15.16 -10.84
C LEU A 143 6.01 14.87 -10.76
N MET A 144 6.49 13.84 -11.45
CA MET A 144 7.93 13.54 -11.54
C MET A 144 8.72 14.68 -12.18
N LYS A 145 8.23 15.27 -13.27
CA LYS A 145 8.85 16.45 -13.89
C LYS A 145 8.85 17.67 -12.98
N MET A 146 7.76 17.88 -12.23
CA MET A 146 7.68 18.95 -11.25
C MET A 146 8.71 18.75 -10.12
N ALA A 147 8.85 17.53 -9.62
CA ALA A 147 9.83 17.20 -8.59
C ALA A 147 11.27 17.49 -9.05
N GLU A 148 11.59 17.10 -10.28
CA GLU A 148 12.90 17.40 -10.88
C GLU A 148 13.14 18.90 -11.02
N GLN A 149 12.14 19.65 -11.49
CA GLN A 149 12.25 21.12 -11.66
C GLN A 149 12.54 21.85 -10.35
N PHE A 150 12.00 21.34 -9.23
CA PHE A 150 12.21 21.91 -7.89
C PHE A 150 13.30 21.20 -7.09
N GLU A 151 14.00 20.27 -7.69
CA GLU A 151 15.11 19.50 -7.08
C GLU A 151 14.69 18.74 -5.80
N ILE A 152 13.43 18.34 -5.72
CA ILE A 152 12.89 17.58 -4.57
C ILE A 152 12.90 16.07 -4.86
N PRO A 153 13.21 15.22 -3.86
CA PRO A 153 13.20 13.79 -4.02
C PRO A 153 11.77 13.25 -4.22
N ILE A 154 11.67 12.14 -4.92
CA ILE A 154 10.41 11.45 -5.20
C ILE A 154 10.33 10.19 -4.35
N ILE A 155 9.19 9.97 -3.70
CA ILE A 155 8.87 8.73 -3.00
C ILE A 155 7.68 8.09 -3.72
N THR A 156 7.87 6.85 -4.20
CA THR A 156 6.81 6.13 -4.90
C THR A 156 6.31 4.93 -4.10
N PHE A 157 5.00 4.75 -4.05
CA PHE A 157 4.33 3.59 -3.47
C PHE A 157 3.67 2.78 -4.58
N VAL A 158 4.22 1.61 -4.90
CA VAL A 158 3.70 0.73 -5.94
C VAL A 158 2.87 -0.38 -5.30
N ASP A 159 1.55 -0.26 -5.40
CA ASP A 159 0.59 -1.24 -4.89
C ASP A 159 -0.57 -1.40 -5.88
N THR A 160 -0.34 -2.13 -6.95
CA THR A 160 -1.33 -2.38 -8.00
C THR A 160 -1.31 -3.83 -8.45
N SER A 161 -2.45 -4.33 -8.94
CA SER A 161 -2.54 -5.62 -9.65
C SER A 161 -2.16 -5.50 -11.12
N GLY A 162 -2.11 -4.29 -11.68
CA GLY A 162 -1.78 -4.01 -13.07
C GLY A 162 -2.42 -2.72 -13.57
N ALA A 163 -2.19 -2.41 -14.85
CA ALA A 163 -2.85 -1.31 -15.53
C ALA A 163 -4.33 -1.64 -15.82
N TYR A 164 -5.17 -0.63 -15.99
CA TYR A 164 -6.56 -0.81 -16.37
C TYR A 164 -6.69 -1.49 -17.74
N PRO A 165 -7.40 -2.63 -17.84
CA PRO A 165 -7.47 -3.43 -19.06
C PRO A 165 -8.67 -3.08 -19.95
N GLY A 166 -9.41 -2.01 -19.68
CA GLY A 166 -10.61 -1.64 -20.41
C GLY A 166 -10.33 -0.94 -21.75
N ILE A 167 -11.33 -0.90 -22.61
CA ILE A 167 -11.27 -0.27 -23.95
C ILE A 167 -10.87 1.20 -23.83
N GLU A 168 -11.40 1.91 -22.86
CA GLU A 168 -11.11 3.33 -22.63
C GLU A 168 -9.61 3.56 -22.31
N GLY A 169 -8.93 2.56 -21.74
CA GLY A 169 -7.49 2.59 -21.53
C GLY A 169 -6.74 2.59 -22.86
N GLU A 170 -7.10 1.71 -23.79
CA GLU A 170 -6.51 1.66 -25.12
C GLU A 170 -6.81 2.93 -25.93
N GLU A 171 -8.05 3.39 -25.94
CA GLU A 171 -8.48 4.61 -26.65
C GLU A 171 -7.70 5.85 -26.20
N ARG A 172 -7.33 5.92 -24.92
CA ARG A 172 -6.61 7.06 -24.35
C ARG A 172 -5.08 6.82 -24.21
N GLY A 173 -4.55 5.76 -24.84
CA GLY A 173 -3.11 5.51 -25.00
C GLY A 173 -2.44 4.96 -23.74
N GLN A 174 -2.97 3.88 -23.18
CA GLN A 174 -2.42 3.20 -21.98
C GLN A 174 -0.95 2.81 -22.14
N SER A 175 -0.63 2.19 -23.27
CA SER A 175 0.72 1.73 -23.60
C SER A 175 1.72 2.89 -23.69
N GLU A 176 1.35 3.98 -24.36
CA GLU A 176 2.18 5.19 -24.45
C GLU A 176 2.37 5.84 -23.09
N ALA A 177 1.30 5.98 -22.30
CA ALA A 177 1.36 6.59 -20.98
C ALA A 177 2.31 5.84 -20.03
N ILE A 178 2.34 4.51 -20.10
CA ILE A 178 3.29 3.68 -19.33
C ILE A 178 4.71 3.83 -19.88
N ALA A 179 4.91 3.63 -21.18
CA ALA A 179 6.23 3.66 -21.79
C ALA A 179 6.94 5.01 -21.63
N SER A 180 6.18 6.11 -21.75
CA SER A 180 6.73 7.46 -21.55
C SER A 180 7.15 7.75 -20.10
N ASN A 181 6.55 7.09 -19.10
CA ASN A 181 7.01 7.17 -17.72
C ASN A 181 8.33 6.42 -17.53
N LEU A 182 8.48 5.24 -18.13
CA LEU A 182 9.75 4.49 -18.08
C LEU A 182 10.88 5.29 -18.71
N ALA A 183 10.64 5.88 -19.87
CA ALA A 183 11.62 6.74 -20.55
C ALA A 183 11.97 7.98 -19.69
N LEU A 184 10.98 8.64 -19.08
CA LEU A 184 11.24 9.77 -18.21
C LEU A 184 12.08 9.36 -16.99
N MET A 185 11.68 8.30 -16.28
CA MET A 185 12.36 7.87 -15.05
C MET A 185 13.85 7.53 -15.29
N SER A 186 14.20 7.06 -16.49
CA SER A 186 15.61 6.81 -16.84
C SER A 186 16.45 8.07 -17.05
N GLN A 187 15.80 9.23 -17.16
CA GLN A 187 16.45 10.52 -17.48
C GLN A 187 16.39 11.52 -16.32
N LEU A 188 15.57 11.26 -15.29
CA LEU A 188 15.41 12.14 -14.15
C LEU A 188 16.72 12.30 -13.37
N ASN A 189 17.06 13.56 -13.07
CA ASN A 189 18.23 13.94 -12.26
C ASN A 189 17.88 14.10 -10.77
N THR A 190 16.72 13.66 -10.33
CA THR A 190 16.33 13.65 -8.91
C THR A 190 16.33 12.24 -8.31
N ARG A 191 16.45 12.16 -6.99
CA ARG A 191 16.43 10.87 -6.29
C ARG A 191 15.02 10.28 -6.27
N ILE A 192 14.90 8.99 -6.61
CA ILE A 192 13.65 8.25 -6.54
C ILE A 192 13.80 7.12 -5.52
N CYS A 193 12.98 7.16 -4.48
CA CYS A 193 12.82 6.07 -3.54
C CYS A 193 11.61 5.23 -3.97
N LEU A 194 11.85 3.96 -4.29
CA LEU A 194 10.82 3.03 -4.73
C LEU A 194 10.43 2.11 -3.58
N LEU A 195 9.20 2.22 -3.10
CA LEU A 195 8.56 1.28 -2.18
C LEU A 195 7.49 0.52 -2.95
N TYR A 196 7.64 -0.79 -3.05
CA TYR A 196 6.64 -1.62 -3.72
C TYR A 196 6.16 -2.75 -2.82
N THR A 197 4.88 -2.99 -2.89
CA THR A 197 4.17 -3.98 -2.09
C THR A 197 3.40 -4.96 -2.98
N SER A 198 3.42 -4.70 -4.29
CA SER A 198 2.72 -5.52 -5.25
C SER A 198 3.42 -6.87 -5.42
N PRO A 199 2.69 -8.00 -5.33
CA PRO A 199 3.25 -9.29 -5.64
C PRO A 199 3.54 -9.36 -7.14
N SER A 200 4.79 -9.16 -7.50
CA SER A 200 5.25 -9.46 -8.86
C SER A 200 5.40 -10.97 -9.03
N PRO A 201 5.15 -11.53 -10.22
CA PRO A 201 5.54 -12.90 -10.52
C PRO A 201 7.01 -13.20 -10.21
N ARG A 202 7.88 -12.19 -10.25
CA ARG A 202 9.30 -12.29 -9.85
C ARG A 202 9.47 -12.56 -8.36
N ASP A 203 8.64 -11.97 -7.50
CA ASP A 203 8.72 -12.15 -6.05
C ASP A 203 8.36 -13.58 -5.62
N SER A 204 7.61 -14.30 -6.46
CA SER A 204 7.32 -15.71 -6.25
C SER A 204 8.44 -16.66 -6.71
N MET A 205 9.45 -16.15 -7.45
CA MET A 205 10.54 -16.93 -8.02
C MET A 205 11.88 -16.79 -7.24
N THR A 206 11.94 -15.86 -6.29
CA THR A 206 13.06 -15.67 -5.37
C THR A 206 12.74 -16.21 -3.99
#